data_4115c395cc621bda706498134d004f5d
#
_entry.id   4115c395cc621bda706498134d004f5d
#
_cell.length_a   1.000
_cell.length_b   1.000
_cell.length_c   1.000
_cell.angle_alpha   90.00
_cell.angle_beta   90.00
_cell.angle_gamma   90.00
#
_symmetry.space_group_name_H-M   'P 1'
#
loop_
_entity.id
_entity.type
_entity.pdbx_description
1 polymer ?
#
loop_
_entity_poly.entity_id
_entity_poly.type
_entity_poly.pdbx_seq_one_letter_code
_entity_poly.pdbx_strand_id
1 'polypeptide(L)'
;MRASTPSRSPWRTGSAAAGPAVTAGAGQPVLRAQHLSKSYHSPVLRDLDLDVEQGQFVAIMGPSGSGKSTLLHCLSGMDQPDAGSVLLGGQEITSLSEKELAALRLTRFGFVFQQAHLMTTLCLLDNIVLPGFLAGLRPRSEVTARGEELMERMGIAELAASGVTEVSGGQLQRAGICRALINDPGIVFADEPTGALNSATALQILDLLGEIHASGTTLVMVTHDAQVAARADRVLVLVDGQIAEDLPLGRYEEADGPSRLTTVTEALQRHSV
;
A
#
# COMPACT_ATOMS: atom_id res chain seq x y z
N MET A 1 33.97 3.29 -18.04
CA MET A 1 32.64 3.39 -17.42
C MET A 1 32.14 1.98 -17.16
N ARG A 2 32.14 1.49 -15.91
CA ARG A 2 31.57 0.20 -15.54
C ARG A 2 30.11 0.45 -15.17
N ALA A 3 29.19 -0.20 -15.90
CA ALA A 3 27.77 -0.19 -15.55
C ALA A 3 27.59 -0.84 -14.16
N SER A 4 27.14 -0.07 -13.18
CA SER A 4 26.75 -0.57 -11.86
C SER A 4 25.53 -1.46 -12.03
N THR A 5 25.69 -2.74 -11.73
CA THR A 5 24.59 -3.69 -11.60
C THR A 5 23.66 -3.17 -10.50
N PRO A 6 22.33 -3.05 -10.74
CA PRO A 6 21.43 -2.61 -9.70
C PRO A 6 21.47 -3.63 -8.55
N SER A 7 21.78 -3.16 -7.33
CA SER A 7 21.74 -3.98 -6.12
C SER A 7 20.32 -4.55 -5.97
N ARG A 8 20.23 -5.88 -5.78
CA ARG A 8 18.94 -6.54 -5.54
C ARG A 8 18.29 -5.93 -4.30
N SER A 9 17.07 -5.43 -4.47
CA SER A 9 16.27 -4.91 -3.36
C SER A 9 16.10 -6.00 -2.29
N PRO A 10 16.38 -5.72 -1.03
CA PRO A 10 16.23 -6.68 0.05
C PRO A 10 14.76 -7.11 0.28
N TRP A 11 13.81 -6.28 -0.15
CA TRP A 11 12.36 -6.53 0.01
C TRP A 11 11.73 -7.31 -1.15
N ARG A 12 12.47 -7.50 -2.26
CA ARG A 12 12.00 -8.23 -3.44
C ARG A 12 12.89 -9.41 -3.75
N THR A 13 12.30 -10.59 -3.91
CA THR A 13 13.03 -11.76 -4.41
C THR A 13 13.24 -11.59 -5.90
N GLY A 14 14.47 -11.56 -6.37
CA GLY A 14 14.80 -11.52 -7.79
C GLY A 14 14.54 -12.84 -8.53
N SER A 15 13.55 -13.64 -8.07
CA SER A 15 13.18 -14.91 -8.67
C SER A 15 12.29 -14.69 -9.90
N ALA A 16 12.55 -15.41 -10.97
CA ALA A 16 11.73 -15.46 -12.19
C ALA A 16 10.28 -15.97 -11.96
N ALA A 17 9.94 -16.38 -10.72
CA ALA A 17 8.62 -16.79 -10.27
C ALA A 17 7.83 -15.66 -9.59
N ALA A 18 8.36 -14.43 -9.45
CA ALA A 18 7.52 -13.27 -9.21
C ALA A 18 6.51 -13.18 -10.34
N GLY A 19 5.21 -13.01 -10.03
CA GLY A 19 4.21 -12.74 -11.06
C GLY A 19 4.71 -11.65 -11.99
N PRO A 20 4.29 -11.60 -13.28
CA PRO A 20 4.83 -10.66 -14.24
C PRO A 20 4.76 -9.25 -13.62
N ALA A 21 5.91 -8.56 -13.53
CA ALA A 21 6.00 -7.23 -12.96
C ALA A 21 4.92 -6.36 -13.61
N VAL A 22 4.18 -5.58 -12.80
CA VAL A 22 3.35 -4.52 -13.36
C VAL A 22 4.33 -3.50 -13.88
N THR A 23 4.64 -3.56 -15.16
CA THR A 23 5.49 -2.57 -15.83
C THR A 23 4.56 -1.69 -16.65
N ALA A 24 4.44 -0.44 -16.27
CA ALA A 24 3.92 0.57 -17.16
C ALA A 24 4.90 0.73 -18.34
N GLY A 25 4.38 0.94 -19.54
CA GLY A 25 5.21 1.40 -20.66
C GLY A 25 5.93 2.70 -20.28
N ALA A 26 7.07 2.98 -20.88
CA ALA A 26 7.83 4.19 -20.59
C ALA A 26 6.90 5.44 -20.69
N GLY A 27 6.73 6.17 -19.58
CA GLY A 27 5.88 7.35 -19.51
C GLY A 27 4.39 7.10 -19.24
N GLN A 28 4.00 5.86 -18.86
CA GLN A 28 2.63 5.56 -18.42
C GLN A 28 2.60 5.30 -16.92
N PRO A 29 1.55 5.78 -16.19
CA PRO A 29 1.37 5.47 -14.79
C PRO A 29 1.13 3.98 -14.57
N VAL A 30 1.58 3.46 -13.42
CA VAL A 30 1.33 2.06 -13.05
C VAL A 30 -0.13 1.83 -12.68
N LEU A 31 -0.79 2.85 -12.12
CA LEU A 31 -2.21 2.82 -11.78
C LEU A 31 -2.84 4.13 -12.23
N ARG A 32 -3.98 4.04 -12.91
CA ARG A 32 -4.73 5.21 -13.40
C ARG A 32 -6.21 5.03 -13.11
N ALA A 33 -6.81 6.02 -12.48
CA ALA A 33 -8.27 6.16 -12.38
C ALA A 33 -8.73 7.26 -13.34
N GLN A 34 -9.84 7.04 -14.03
CA GLN A 34 -10.44 7.99 -14.98
C GLN A 34 -11.93 8.12 -14.71
N HIS A 35 -12.39 9.36 -14.49
CA HIS A 35 -13.79 9.70 -14.26
C HIS A 35 -14.47 8.87 -13.15
N LEU A 36 -13.70 8.53 -12.10
CA LEU A 36 -14.11 7.60 -11.07
C LEU A 36 -15.21 8.19 -10.21
N SER A 37 -16.36 7.52 -10.17
CA SER A 37 -17.50 7.92 -9.36
C SER A 37 -18.03 6.75 -8.56
N LYS A 38 -18.41 6.99 -7.28
CA LYS A 38 -18.97 5.99 -6.39
C LYS A 38 -20.02 6.61 -5.49
N SER A 39 -21.13 5.91 -5.34
CA SER A 39 -22.22 6.25 -4.43
C SER A 39 -22.63 5.01 -3.63
N TYR A 40 -23.06 5.21 -2.39
CA TYR A 40 -23.80 4.21 -1.63
C TYR A 40 -25.24 4.71 -1.42
N HIS A 41 -25.52 5.43 -0.32
CA HIS A 41 -26.78 6.17 -0.13
C HIS A 41 -26.67 7.62 -0.64
N SER A 42 -25.46 8.13 -0.72
CA SER A 42 -25.11 9.44 -1.23
C SER A 42 -23.83 9.37 -2.06
N PRO A 43 -23.55 10.32 -2.96
CA PRO A 43 -22.30 10.40 -3.70
C PRO A 43 -21.10 10.51 -2.74
N VAL A 44 -20.11 9.63 -2.94
CA VAL A 44 -18.87 9.57 -2.13
C VAL A 44 -17.65 9.94 -2.96
N LEU A 45 -17.56 9.47 -4.21
CA LEU A 45 -16.54 9.92 -5.18
C LEU A 45 -17.26 10.55 -6.37
N ARG A 46 -16.69 11.63 -6.91
CA ARG A 46 -17.33 12.47 -7.93
C ARG A 46 -16.36 12.79 -9.06
N ASP A 47 -16.44 12.04 -10.16
CA ASP A 47 -15.69 12.31 -11.40
C ASP A 47 -14.20 12.56 -11.14
N LEU A 48 -13.53 11.62 -10.46
CA LEU A 48 -12.17 11.76 -9.98
C LEU A 48 -11.18 11.12 -10.94
N ASP A 49 -10.14 11.87 -11.31
CA ASP A 49 -8.98 11.40 -12.07
C ASP A 49 -7.75 11.32 -11.19
N LEU A 50 -6.98 10.25 -11.34
CA LEU A 50 -5.75 10.03 -10.59
C LEU A 50 -4.78 9.14 -11.36
N ASP A 51 -3.54 9.59 -11.47
CA ASP A 51 -2.40 8.80 -11.95
C ASP A 51 -1.43 8.53 -10.80
N VAL A 52 -0.94 7.29 -10.68
CA VAL A 52 0.13 6.89 -9.76
C VAL A 52 1.28 6.30 -10.58
N GLU A 53 2.46 6.87 -10.42
CA GLU A 53 3.66 6.44 -11.13
C GLU A 53 4.27 5.19 -10.47
N GLN A 54 4.97 4.39 -11.26
CA GLN A 54 5.68 3.23 -10.70
C GLN A 54 6.76 3.65 -9.70
N GLY A 55 6.75 3.03 -8.52
CA GLY A 55 7.68 3.34 -7.44
C GLY A 55 7.38 4.67 -6.74
N GLN A 56 6.23 5.28 -6.97
CA GLN A 56 5.78 6.48 -6.26
C GLN A 56 5.13 6.12 -4.92
N PHE A 57 5.35 6.93 -3.91
CA PHE A 57 4.59 6.90 -2.67
C PHE A 57 3.56 8.05 -2.68
N VAL A 58 2.29 7.70 -2.77
CA VAL A 58 1.16 8.64 -2.74
C VAL A 58 0.44 8.52 -1.40
N ALA A 59 0.27 9.62 -0.68
CA ALA A 59 -0.58 9.73 0.49
C ALA A 59 -1.90 10.44 0.14
N ILE A 60 -3.01 9.89 0.60
CA ILE A 60 -4.36 10.44 0.43
C ILE A 60 -4.82 10.94 1.80
N MET A 61 -5.06 12.22 1.92
CA MET A 61 -5.53 12.88 3.13
C MET A 61 -6.90 13.54 2.91
N GLY A 62 -7.52 14.01 3.97
CA GLY A 62 -8.79 14.71 3.91
C GLY A 62 -9.65 14.45 5.15
N PRO A 63 -10.76 15.19 5.35
CA PRO A 63 -11.62 15.05 6.52
C PRO A 63 -12.27 13.67 6.59
N SER A 64 -12.82 13.32 7.76
CA SER A 64 -13.61 12.10 7.90
C SER A 64 -14.81 12.13 6.94
N GLY A 65 -15.07 11.03 6.26
CA GLY A 65 -16.17 10.93 5.30
C GLY A 65 -15.88 11.51 3.91
N SER A 66 -14.68 12.05 3.61
CA SER A 66 -14.35 12.59 2.27
C SER A 66 -14.23 11.54 1.16
N GLY A 67 -14.23 10.24 1.49
CA GLY A 67 -14.17 9.15 0.50
C GLY A 67 -12.81 8.47 0.35
N LYS A 68 -11.81 8.74 1.23
CA LYS A 68 -10.43 8.21 1.13
C LYS A 68 -10.36 6.68 1.04
N SER A 69 -10.95 5.97 2.00
CA SER A 69 -10.97 4.50 1.98
C SER A 69 -11.77 3.95 0.81
N THR A 70 -12.85 4.64 0.40
CA THR A 70 -13.62 4.29 -0.81
C THR A 70 -12.76 4.43 -2.06
N LEU A 71 -11.99 5.52 -2.18
CA LEU A 71 -11.04 5.69 -3.29
C LEU A 71 -10.01 4.56 -3.31
N LEU A 72 -9.38 4.27 -2.17
CA LEU A 72 -8.41 3.19 -2.04
C LEU A 72 -9.01 1.82 -2.41
N HIS A 73 -10.26 1.55 -2.00
CA HIS A 73 -10.96 0.30 -2.34
C HIS A 73 -11.28 0.22 -3.84
N CYS A 74 -11.72 1.31 -4.48
CA CYS A 74 -11.94 1.34 -5.92
C CYS A 74 -10.63 1.14 -6.70
N LEU A 75 -9.55 1.82 -6.31
CA LEU A 75 -8.23 1.69 -6.94
C LEU A 75 -7.66 0.28 -6.85
N SER A 76 -7.96 -0.44 -5.78
CA SER A 76 -7.47 -1.80 -5.52
C SER A 76 -8.41 -2.91 -6.00
N GLY A 77 -9.56 -2.56 -6.58
CA GLY A 77 -10.59 -3.50 -6.99
C GLY A 77 -11.23 -4.27 -5.82
N MET A 78 -11.17 -3.72 -4.60
CA MET A 78 -11.94 -4.22 -3.44
C MET A 78 -13.41 -3.80 -3.51
N ASP A 79 -13.68 -2.66 -4.14
CA ASP A 79 -15.02 -2.20 -4.46
C ASP A 79 -15.06 -1.75 -5.93
N GLN A 80 -16.22 -1.90 -6.57
CA GLN A 80 -16.40 -1.47 -7.95
C GLN A 80 -16.96 -0.04 -7.97
N PRO A 81 -16.39 0.88 -8.78
CA PRO A 81 -16.98 2.20 -9.01
C PRO A 81 -18.31 2.07 -9.76
N ASP A 82 -19.18 3.05 -9.60
CA ASP A 82 -20.45 3.12 -10.33
C ASP A 82 -20.25 3.67 -11.76
N ALA A 83 -19.19 4.48 -11.95
CA ALA A 83 -18.78 4.99 -13.26
C ALA A 83 -17.27 5.24 -13.27
N GLY A 84 -16.72 5.35 -14.47
CA GLY A 84 -15.29 5.51 -14.70
C GLY A 84 -14.55 4.17 -14.77
N SER A 85 -13.23 4.24 -14.84
CA SER A 85 -12.37 3.06 -14.98
C SER A 85 -11.10 3.18 -14.15
N VAL A 86 -10.55 2.02 -13.77
CA VAL A 86 -9.22 1.89 -13.16
C VAL A 86 -8.37 1.00 -14.05
N LEU A 87 -7.19 1.49 -14.42
CA LEU A 87 -6.22 0.77 -15.24
C LEU A 87 -4.97 0.45 -14.41
N LEU A 88 -4.50 -0.78 -14.49
CA LEU A 88 -3.25 -1.27 -13.90
C LEU A 88 -2.27 -1.64 -15.02
N GLY A 89 -1.19 -0.89 -15.18
CA GLY A 89 -0.23 -1.10 -16.26
C GLY A 89 -0.87 -1.07 -17.66
N GLY A 90 -1.90 -0.24 -17.85
CA GLY A 90 -2.67 -0.12 -19.08
C GLY A 90 -3.81 -1.13 -19.24
N GLN A 91 -3.93 -2.13 -18.38
CA GLN A 91 -5.06 -3.06 -18.37
C GLN A 91 -6.19 -2.53 -17.49
N GLU A 92 -7.38 -2.40 -18.04
CA GLU A 92 -8.57 -2.04 -17.26
C GLU A 92 -8.95 -3.16 -16.29
N ILE A 93 -9.04 -2.81 -14.99
CA ILE A 93 -9.39 -3.78 -13.93
C ILE A 93 -10.87 -3.68 -13.51
N THR A 94 -11.54 -2.58 -13.79
CA THR A 94 -12.97 -2.37 -13.45
C THR A 94 -13.92 -3.27 -14.23
N SER A 95 -13.50 -3.76 -15.40
CA SER A 95 -14.27 -4.69 -16.23
C SER A 95 -14.05 -6.17 -15.88
N LEU A 96 -13.12 -6.47 -14.96
CA LEU A 96 -12.79 -7.84 -14.59
C LEU A 96 -13.87 -8.47 -13.70
N SER A 97 -14.04 -9.78 -13.84
CA SER A 97 -14.88 -10.58 -12.93
C SER A 97 -14.26 -10.62 -11.51
N GLU A 98 -15.08 -10.87 -10.49
CA GLU A 98 -14.57 -10.99 -9.10
C GLU A 98 -13.48 -12.08 -8.96
N LYS A 99 -13.56 -13.16 -9.72
CA LYS A 99 -12.53 -14.20 -9.74
C LYS A 99 -11.20 -13.66 -10.26
N GLU A 100 -11.22 -12.87 -11.33
CA GLU A 100 -10.02 -12.25 -11.90
C GLU A 100 -9.47 -11.15 -10.98
N LEU A 101 -10.34 -10.33 -10.39
CA LEU A 101 -9.96 -9.33 -9.39
C LEU A 101 -9.33 -9.98 -8.15
N ALA A 102 -9.90 -11.10 -7.65
CA ALA A 102 -9.33 -11.83 -6.52
C ALA A 102 -7.92 -12.38 -6.85
N ALA A 103 -7.72 -12.93 -8.05
CA ALA A 103 -6.41 -13.38 -8.50
C ALA A 103 -5.40 -12.22 -8.65
N LEU A 104 -5.86 -11.08 -9.16
CA LEU A 104 -5.07 -9.87 -9.29
C LEU A 104 -4.67 -9.30 -7.91
N ARG A 105 -5.62 -9.16 -6.98
CA ARG A 105 -5.35 -8.73 -5.61
C ARG A 105 -4.34 -9.64 -4.93
N LEU A 106 -4.49 -10.95 -5.09
CA LEU A 106 -3.61 -11.94 -4.49
C LEU A 106 -2.17 -11.87 -5.01
N THR A 107 -1.97 -11.56 -6.30
CA THR A 107 -0.66 -11.69 -6.97
C THR A 107 0.03 -10.36 -7.27
N ARG A 108 -0.71 -9.24 -7.30
CA ARG A 108 -0.19 -7.93 -7.73
C ARG A 108 -0.22 -6.88 -6.65
N PHE A 109 -1.12 -7.03 -5.67
CA PHE A 109 -1.35 -6.05 -4.62
C PHE A 109 -0.97 -6.59 -3.25
N GLY A 110 -0.43 -5.71 -2.41
CA GLY A 110 -0.29 -5.93 -0.98
C GLY A 110 -1.28 -5.02 -0.24
N PHE A 111 -1.81 -5.50 0.88
CA PHE A 111 -2.75 -4.74 1.70
C PHE A 111 -2.28 -4.65 3.12
N VAL A 112 -2.18 -3.42 3.63
CA VAL A 112 -1.88 -3.11 5.03
C VAL A 112 -3.06 -2.30 5.58
N PHE A 113 -3.74 -2.82 6.58
CA PHE A 113 -4.92 -2.20 7.20
C PHE A 113 -4.57 -1.62 8.56
N GLN A 114 -5.39 -0.71 9.07
CA GLN A 114 -5.28 -0.15 10.41
C GLN A 114 -5.28 -1.26 11.49
N GLN A 115 -6.14 -2.25 11.35
CA GLN A 115 -6.07 -3.52 12.06
C GLN A 115 -5.56 -4.58 11.11
N ALA A 116 -4.57 -5.37 11.52
CA ALA A 116 -3.91 -6.33 10.63
C ALA A 116 -4.83 -7.43 10.07
N HIS A 117 -6.02 -7.63 10.66
CA HIS A 117 -7.01 -8.65 10.24
C HIS A 117 -6.37 -10.02 9.99
N LEU A 118 -5.56 -10.49 10.95
CA LEU A 118 -4.99 -11.82 10.92
C LEU A 118 -6.01 -12.85 11.43
N MET A 119 -5.97 -14.04 10.87
CA MET A 119 -6.84 -15.15 11.28
C MET A 119 -6.43 -15.66 12.65
N THR A 120 -7.31 -15.60 13.63
CA THR A 120 -7.04 -16.00 15.04
C THR A 120 -6.83 -17.49 15.22
N THR A 121 -7.22 -18.31 14.24
CA THR A 121 -7.04 -19.77 14.23
C THR A 121 -5.67 -20.22 13.69
N LEU A 122 -4.86 -19.29 13.19
CA LEU A 122 -3.54 -19.54 12.61
C LEU A 122 -2.45 -18.86 13.44
N CYS A 123 -1.23 -19.43 13.45
CA CYS A 123 -0.06 -18.74 13.97
C CYS A 123 0.35 -17.58 13.04
N LEU A 124 1.32 -16.74 13.48
CA LEU A 124 1.74 -15.59 12.67
C LEU A 124 2.35 -16.02 11.35
N LEU A 125 3.22 -17.02 11.32
CA LEU A 125 3.83 -17.50 10.08
C LEU A 125 2.78 -18.02 9.11
N ASP A 126 1.81 -18.81 9.58
CA ASP A 126 0.74 -19.33 8.72
C ASP A 126 -0.11 -18.20 8.10
N ASN A 127 -0.42 -17.15 8.88
CA ASN A 127 -1.09 -15.95 8.36
C ASN A 127 -0.29 -15.26 7.25
N ILE A 128 1.03 -15.18 7.40
CA ILE A 128 1.93 -14.52 6.45
C ILE A 128 2.05 -15.32 5.14
N VAL A 129 2.21 -16.65 5.23
CA VAL A 129 2.48 -17.50 4.05
C VAL A 129 1.21 -17.89 3.30
N LEU A 130 0.03 -17.81 3.94
CA LEU A 130 -1.23 -18.23 3.35
C LEU A 130 -1.50 -17.61 1.98
N PRO A 131 -1.36 -16.30 1.74
CA PRO A 131 -1.57 -15.74 0.41
C PRO A 131 -0.57 -16.28 -0.63
N GLY A 132 0.66 -16.59 -0.23
CA GLY A 132 1.66 -17.23 -1.11
C GLY A 132 1.25 -18.64 -1.53
N PHE A 133 0.71 -19.43 -0.59
CA PHE A 133 0.18 -20.76 -0.90
C PHE A 133 -1.04 -20.71 -1.82
N LEU A 134 -1.94 -19.74 -1.60
CA LEU A 134 -3.12 -19.56 -2.44
C LEU A 134 -2.78 -19.08 -3.84
N ALA A 135 -1.75 -18.24 -3.99
CA ALA A 135 -1.29 -17.78 -5.29
C ALA A 135 -0.69 -18.90 -6.14
N GLY A 136 -0.08 -19.91 -5.52
CA GLY A 136 0.48 -21.06 -6.22
C GLY A 136 1.63 -20.75 -7.19
N LEU A 137 2.24 -19.56 -7.06
CA LEU A 137 3.31 -19.10 -7.96
C LEU A 137 4.67 -19.72 -7.64
N ARG A 138 4.84 -20.26 -6.43
CA ARG A 138 6.09 -20.83 -5.91
C ARG A 138 5.81 -22.12 -5.13
N PRO A 139 6.80 -23.03 -5.03
CA PRO A 139 6.72 -24.17 -4.11
C PRO A 139 6.48 -23.69 -2.67
N ARG A 140 5.74 -24.49 -1.90
CA ARG A 140 5.43 -24.14 -0.49
C ARG A 140 6.67 -23.88 0.34
N SER A 141 7.75 -24.64 0.16
CA SER A 141 9.02 -24.46 0.87
C SER A 141 9.65 -23.09 0.60
N GLU A 142 9.56 -22.56 -0.64
CA GLU A 142 10.06 -21.23 -0.97
C GLU A 142 9.18 -20.12 -0.37
N VAL A 143 7.86 -20.34 -0.36
CA VAL A 143 6.93 -19.38 0.28
C VAL A 143 7.17 -19.32 1.78
N THR A 144 7.38 -20.47 2.44
CA THR A 144 7.68 -20.53 3.88
C THR A 144 9.01 -19.83 4.19
N ALA A 145 10.09 -20.15 3.45
CA ALA A 145 11.39 -19.49 3.63
C ALA A 145 11.29 -17.97 3.40
N ARG A 146 10.46 -17.53 2.43
CA ARG A 146 10.20 -16.11 2.22
C ARG A 146 9.44 -15.47 3.37
N GLY A 147 8.48 -16.17 3.95
CA GLY A 147 7.76 -15.71 5.15
C GLY A 147 8.70 -15.52 6.34
N GLU A 148 9.57 -16.49 6.60
CA GLU A 148 10.59 -16.44 7.67
C GLU A 148 11.58 -15.27 7.43
N GLU A 149 12.08 -15.08 6.21
CA GLU A 149 12.95 -13.97 5.83
C GLU A 149 12.29 -12.60 6.09
N LEU A 150 11.01 -12.45 5.72
CA LEU A 150 10.26 -11.22 5.98
C LEU A 150 10.07 -10.99 7.48
N MET A 151 9.78 -12.02 8.26
CA MET A 151 9.66 -11.93 9.72
C MET A 151 10.97 -11.54 10.38
N GLU A 152 12.11 -12.08 9.93
CA GLU A 152 13.43 -11.70 10.40
C GLU A 152 13.72 -10.22 10.18
N ARG A 153 13.47 -9.72 8.96
CA ARG A 153 13.63 -8.30 8.62
C ARG A 153 12.72 -7.38 9.40
N MET A 154 11.51 -7.84 9.73
CA MET A 154 10.56 -7.10 10.55
C MET A 154 10.86 -7.21 12.07
N GLY A 155 11.86 -8.00 12.47
CA GLY A 155 12.23 -8.20 13.88
C GLY A 155 11.15 -8.93 14.69
N ILE A 156 10.48 -9.92 14.07
CA ILE A 156 9.43 -10.75 14.69
C ILE A 156 9.62 -12.25 14.39
N ALA A 157 10.84 -12.69 14.03
CA ALA A 157 11.11 -14.07 13.64
C ALA A 157 10.80 -15.07 14.79
N GLU A 158 11.09 -14.68 16.02
CA GLU A 158 10.85 -15.47 17.23
C GLU A 158 9.36 -15.73 17.50
N LEU A 159 8.47 -14.94 16.86
CA LEU A 159 7.02 -15.03 17.03
C LEU A 159 6.34 -15.91 15.98
N ALA A 160 7.09 -16.62 15.14
CA ALA A 160 6.54 -17.37 14.01
C ALA A 160 5.42 -18.35 14.42
N ALA A 161 5.58 -19.04 15.55
CA ALA A 161 4.62 -19.99 16.09
C ALA A 161 3.58 -19.37 17.05
N SER A 162 3.68 -18.07 17.35
CA SER A 162 2.76 -17.38 18.27
C SER A 162 1.39 -17.18 17.66
N GLY A 163 0.36 -17.28 18.50
CA GLY A 163 -1.01 -16.93 18.13
C GLY A 163 -1.22 -15.41 18.05
N VAL A 164 -2.24 -15.00 17.30
CA VAL A 164 -2.59 -13.57 17.09
C VAL A 164 -2.88 -12.84 18.43
N THR A 165 -3.41 -13.55 19.42
CA THR A 165 -3.77 -12.98 20.74
C THR A 165 -2.59 -12.90 21.71
N GLU A 166 -1.42 -13.44 21.35
CA GLU A 166 -0.24 -13.55 22.22
C GLU A 166 0.79 -12.43 21.98
N VAL A 167 0.53 -11.56 21.00
CA VAL A 167 1.50 -10.56 20.52
C VAL A 167 0.92 -9.15 20.59
N SER A 168 1.79 -8.15 20.62
CA SER A 168 1.40 -6.74 20.67
C SER A 168 0.81 -6.23 19.32
N GLY A 169 0.07 -5.10 19.38
CA GLY A 169 -0.48 -4.48 18.18
C GLY A 169 0.58 -4.12 17.14
N GLY A 170 1.75 -3.66 17.55
CA GLY A 170 2.87 -3.37 16.64
C GLY A 170 3.45 -4.63 15.99
N GLN A 171 3.53 -5.75 16.72
CA GLN A 171 3.94 -7.04 16.19
C GLN A 171 2.91 -7.58 15.18
N LEU A 172 1.61 -7.45 15.49
CA LEU A 172 0.54 -7.78 14.54
C LEU A 172 0.63 -6.95 13.26
N GLN A 173 0.92 -5.66 13.38
CA GLN A 173 1.06 -4.79 12.22
C GLN A 173 2.26 -5.18 11.36
N ARG A 174 3.40 -5.51 11.97
CA ARG A 174 4.58 -6.05 11.26
C ARG A 174 4.26 -7.36 10.53
N ALA A 175 3.53 -8.28 11.18
CA ALA A 175 3.06 -9.52 10.53
C ALA A 175 2.09 -9.22 9.37
N GLY A 176 1.21 -8.23 9.50
CA GLY A 176 0.33 -7.75 8.43
C GLY A 176 1.11 -7.22 7.22
N ILE A 177 2.22 -6.50 7.46
CA ILE A 177 3.12 -6.02 6.40
C ILE A 177 3.86 -7.22 5.75
N CYS A 178 4.38 -8.17 6.52
CA CYS A 178 4.96 -9.41 5.96
C CYS A 178 3.98 -10.12 5.03
N ARG A 179 2.71 -10.29 5.48
CA ARG A 179 1.65 -10.88 4.67
C ARG A 179 1.40 -10.10 3.37
N ALA A 180 1.40 -8.77 3.43
CA ALA A 180 1.24 -7.93 2.26
C ALA A 180 2.36 -8.10 1.23
N LEU A 181 3.59 -8.42 1.68
CA LEU A 181 4.78 -8.52 0.84
C LEU A 181 5.09 -9.94 0.34
N ILE A 182 4.38 -10.98 0.81
CA ILE A 182 4.74 -12.38 0.54
C ILE A 182 4.82 -12.74 -0.94
N ASN A 183 3.98 -12.11 -1.76
CA ASN A 183 3.89 -12.34 -3.21
C ASN A 183 4.66 -11.31 -4.05
N ASP A 184 5.55 -10.51 -3.44
CA ASP A 184 6.31 -9.44 -4.12
C ASP A 184 5.40 -8.47 -4.93
N PRO A 185 4.41 -7.82 -4.29
CA PRO A 185 3.44 -6.99 -4.99
C PRO A 185 4.10 -5.81 -5.70
N GLY A 186 3.52 -5.38 -6.82
CA GLY A 186 3.93 -4.17 -7.51
C GLY A 186 3.43 -2.90 -6.82
N ILE A 187 2.28 -2.99 -6.15
CA ILE A 187 1.64 -1.90 -5.41
C ILE A 187 1.22 -2.40 -4.02
N VAL A 188 1.50 -1.60 -2.99
CA VAL A 188 0.98 -1.79 -1.63
C VAL A 188 -0.03 -0.69 -1.34
N PHE A 189 -1.25 -1.08 -1.01
CA PHE A 189 -2.31 -0.22 -0.50
C PHE A 189 -2.30 -0.26 1.03
N ALA A 190 -2.29 0.90 1.68
CA ALA A 190 -2.26 1.01 3.12
C ALA A 190 -3.42 1.92 3.60
N ASP A 191 -4.32 1.39 4.40
CA ASP A 191 -5.42 2.16 4.99
C ASP A 191 -5.12 2.38 6.47
N GLU A 192 -4.73 3.62 6.83
CA GLU A 192 -4.40 4.04 8.20
C GLU A 192 -3.41 3.09 8.92
N PRO A 193 -2.26 2.71 8.31
CA PRO A 193 -1.43 1.60 8.78
C PRO A 193 -0.84 1.81 10.19
N THR A 194 -0.91 3.00 10.73
CA THR A 194 -0.38 3.39 12.05
C THR A 194 -1.46 3.85 13.04
N GLY A 195 -2.72 3.95 12.60
CA GLY A 195 -3.80 4.58 13.37
C GLY A 195 -4.20 3.88 14.68
N ALA A 196 -3.82 2.59 14.86
CA ALA A 196 -4.07 1.84 16.08
C ALA A 196 -2.82 1.69 16.98
N LEU A 197 -1.71 2.39 16.66
CA LEU A 197 -0.42 2.23 17.33
C LEU A 197 -0.06 3.45 18.17
N ASN A 198 0.78 3.25 19.21
CA ASN A 198 1.42 4.36 19.89
C ASN A 198 2.47 5.04 18.97
N SER A 199 2.83 6.28 19.27
CA SER A 199 3.69 7.10 18.42
C SER A 199 5.06 6.48 18.12
N ALA A 200 5.69 5.83 19.10
CA ALA A 200 7.01 5.20 18.90
C ALA A 200 6.92 4.00 17.93
N THR A 201 5.91 3.15 18.09
CA THR A 201 5.66 2.02 17.20
C THR A 201 5.22 2.50 15.80
N ALA A 202 4.42 3.55 15.72
CA ALA A 202 3.99 4.16 14.47
C ALA A 202 5.20 4.62 13.63
N LEU A 203 6.17 5.31 14.25
CA LEU A 203 7.40 5.73 13.56
C LEU A 203 8.18 4.54 13.01
N GLN A 204 8.32 3.46 13.78
CA GLN A 204 9.00 2.25 13.30
C GLN A 204 8.30 1.60 12.10
N ILE A 205 6.96 1.57 12.09
CA ILE A 205 6.19 1.06 10.95
C ILE A 205 6.38 1.96 9.72
N LEU A 206 6.43 3.28 9.91
CA LEU A 206 6.67 4.23 8.81
C LEU A 206 8.07 4.09 8.23
N ASP A 207 9.09 3.87 9.06
CA ASP A 207 10.46 3.62 8.60
C ASP A 207 10.52 2.34 7.74
N LEU A 208 9.87 1.25 8.17
CA LEU A 208 9.75 0.02 7.40
C LEU A 208 9.03 0.22 6.05
N LEU A 209 7.93 0.98 6.03
CA LEU A 209 7.22 1.31 4.78
C LEU A 209 8.09 2.19 3.87
N GLY A 210 8.88 3.11 4.44
CA GLY A 210 9.87 3.90 3.72
C GLY A 210 10.96 3.04 3.06
N GLU A 211 11.47 2.02 3.76
CA GLU A 211 12.45 1.07 3.20
C GLU A 211 11.84 0.24 2.06
N ILE A 212 10.58 -0.21 2.22
CA ILE A 212 9.84 -0.94 1.18
C ILE A 212 9.66 -0.05 -0.06
N HIS A 213 9.28 1.22 0.12
CA HIS A 213 9.19 2.20 -0.95
C HIS A 213 10.56 2.44 -1.61
N ALA A 214 11.61 2.68 -0.82
CA ALA A 214 12.97 2.88 -1.33
C ALA A 214 13.47 1.71 -2.18
N SER A 215 12.92 0.51 -1.98
CA SER A 215 13.19 -0.69 -2.78
C SER A 215 12.48 -0.69 -4.15
N GLY A 216 11.69 0.33 -4.48
CA GLY A 216 10.96 0.48 -5.74
C GLY A 216 9.52 -0.03 -5.72
N THR A 217 8.96 -0.36 -4.54
CA THR A 217 7.54 -0.71 -4.40
C THR A 217 6.69 0.56 -4.42
N THR A 218 5.63 0.57 -5.23
CA THR A 218 4.65 1.67 -5.24
C THR A 218 3.79 1.59 -3.98
N LEU A 219 3.58 2.71 -3.29
CA LEU A 219 2.71 2.81 -2.12
C LEU A 219 1.56 3.77 -2.38
N VAL A 220 0.34 3.35 -2.05
CA VAL A 220 -0.84 4.23 -1.99
C VAL A 220 -1.39 4.13 -0.57
N MET A 221 -1.32 5.21 0.18
CA MET A 221 -1.65 5.21 1.61
C MET A 221 -2.74 6.22 1.92
N VAL A 222 -3.74 5.81 2.67
CA VAL A 222 -4.70 6.71 3.33
C VAL A 222 -4.19 6.99 4.74
N THR A 223 -4.17 8.24 5.13
CA THR A 223 -3.83 8.67 6.49
C THR A 223 -4.48 10.01 6.84
N HIS A 224 -4.73 10.23 8.14
CA HIS A 224 -5.11 11.54 8.69
C HIS A 224 -3.94 12.25 9.39
N ASP A 225 -2.78 11.59 9.48
CA ASP A 225 -1.58 12.13 10.13
C ASP A 225 -0.68 12.85 9.12
N ALA A 226 -0.51 14.16 9.29
CA ALA A 226 0.34 14.98 8.43
C ALA A 226 1.83 14.59 8.50
N GLN A 227 2.31 14.06 9.64
CA GLN A 227 3.70 13.57 9.76
C GLN A 227 3.93 12.33 8.89
N VAL A 228 2.91 11.45 8.81
CA VAL A 228 2.92 10.28 7.94
C VAL A 228 2.91 10.71 6.48
N ALA A 229 2.00 11.61 6.09
CA ALA A 229 1.86 12.08 4.72
C ALA A 229 3.09 12.87 4.24
N ALA A 230 3.78 13.61 5.12
CA ALA A 230 5.00 14.32 4.78
C ALA A 230 6.16 13.40 4.30
N ARG A 231 6.08 12.09 4.53
CA ARG A 231 7.04 11.09 4.02
C ARG A 231 6.73 10.62 2.60
N ALA A 232 5.55 10.94 2.05
CA ALA A 232 5.15 10.54 0.71
C ALA A 232 5.83 11.41 -0.37
N ASP A 233 5.98 10.90 -1.58
CA ASP A 233 6.46 11.69 -2.73
C ASP A 233 5.41 12.68 -3.21
N ARG A 234 4.13 12.39 -2.96
CA ARG A 234 2.99 13.17 -3.38
C ARG A 234 1.85 13.02 -2.39
N VAL A 235 1.21 14.12 -2.04
CA VAL A 235 0.04 14.15 -1.14
C VAL A 235 -1.17 14.66 -1.88
N LEU A 236 -2.27 13.92 -1.81
CA LEU A 236 -3.57 14.29 -2.36
C LEU A 236 -4.50 14.65 -1.21
N VAL A 237 -5.10 15.83 -1.27
CA VAL A 237 -6.13 16.25 -0.31
C VAL A 237 -7.50 16.00 -0.93
N LEU A 238 -8.24 15.03 -0.38
CA LEU A 238 -9.57 14.65 -0.83
C LEU A 238 -10.63 15.34 0.02
N VAL A 239 -11.50 16.11 -0.63
CA VAL A 239 -12.62 16.82 0.01
C VAL A 239 -13.89 16.55 -0.79
N ASP A 240 -14.97 16.17 -0.14
CA ASP A 240 -16.29 15.92 -0.76
C ASP A 240 -16.24 15.02 -2.00
N GLY A 241 -15.36 14.02 -1.98
CA GLY A 241 -15.21 13.04 -3.07
C GLY A 241 -14.42 13.52 -4.28
N GLN A 242 -13.71 14.64 -4.18
CA GLN A 242 -12.85 15.19 -5.25
C GLN A 242 -11.45 15.48 -4.71
N ILE A 243 -10.43 15.43 -5.58
CA ILE A 243 -9.08 15.88 -5.24
C ILE A 243 -9.09 17.41 -5.26
N ALA A 244 -9.09 18.00 -4.05
CA ALA A 244 -9.08 19.45 -3.87
C ALA A 244 -7.68 20.05 -4.01
N GLU A 245 -6.64 19.27 -3.67
CA GLU A 245 -5.25 19.71 -3.83
C GLU A 245 -4.34 18.51 -4.12
N ASP A 246 -3.32 18.75 -4.92
CA ASP A 246 -2.32 17.78 -5.35
C ASP A 246 -0.93 18.38 -5.10
N LEU A 247 -0.21 17.81 -4.14
CA LEU A 247 1.06 18.32 -3.64
C LEU A 247 2.20 17.39 -4.04
N PRO A 248 2.95 17.67 -5.10
CA PRO A 248 4.18 16.96 -5.41
C PRO A 248 5.27 17.40 -4.43
N LEU A 249 5.69 16.49 -3.53
CA LEU A 249 6.74 16.76 -2.55
C LEU A 249 8.11 16.25 -3.01
N GLY A 250 8.17 15.34 -4.01
CA GLY A 250 9.40 14.68 -4.41
C GLY A 250 9.82 13.59 -3.42
N ARG A 251 10.98 12.96 -3.66
CA ARG A 251 11.47 11.88 -2.81
C ARG A 251 11.79 12.39 -1.40
N TYR A 252 11.41 11.60 -0.39
CA TYR A 252 11.63 11.98 1.01
C TYR A 252 13.12 11.93 1.37
N GLU A 253 13.60 13.03 1.97
CA GLU A 253 14.88 13.11 2.67
C GLU A 253 14.63 13.61 4.10
N GLU A 254 15.30 13.03 5.09
CA GLU A 254 15.05 13.35 6.50
C GLU A 254 15.24 14.84 6.82
N ALA A 255 16.21 15.47 6.17
CA ALA A 255 16.48 16.91 6.32
C ALA A 255 15.29 17.80 5.90
N ASP A 256 14.45 17.34 4.97
CA ASP A 256 13.30 18.08 4.45
C ASP A 256 12.03 17.87 5.28
N GLY A 257 12.04 16.94 6.23
CA GLY A 257 10.89 16.56 7.02
C GLY A 257 10.09 17.75 7.61
N PRO A 258 10.73 18.71 8.30
CA PRO A 258 10.02 19.85 8.88
C PRO A 258 9.35 20.77 7.84
N SER A 259 10.00 21.05 6.71
CA SER A 259 9.45 21.90 5.65
C SER A 259 8.28 21.21 4.94
N ARG A 260 8.38 19.90 4.70
CA ARG A 260 7.32 19.10 4.09
C ARG A 260 6.10 19.00 5.00
N LEU A 261 6.30 18.81 6.31
CA LEU A 261 5.24 18.82 7.31
C LEU A 261 4.49 20.16 7.31
N THR A 262 5.23 21.28 7.26
CA THR A 262 4.63 22.61 7.16
C THR A 262 3.76 22.72 5.89
N THR A 263 4.29 22.34 4.73
CA THR A 263 3.58 22.39 3.45
C THR A 263 2.28 21.56 3.50
N VAL A 264 2.35 20.32 4.01
CA VAL A 264 1.16 19.45 4.16
C VAL A 264 0.15 20.06 5.12
N THR A 265 0.60 20.57 6.26
CA THR A 265 -0.29 21.17 7.28
C THR A 265 -1.00 22.41 6.74
N GLU A 266 -0.30 23.30 6.03
CA GLU A 266 -0.90 24.47 5.39
C GLU A 266 -1.95 24.08 4.33
N ALA A 267 -1.68 23.03 3.53
CA ALA A 267 -2.64 22.52 2.57
C ALA A 267 -3.91 22.01 3.26
N LEU A 268 -3.78 21.22 4.33
CA LEU A 268 -4.91 20.75 5.11
C LEU A 268 -5.72 21.90 5.71
N GLN A 269 -5.05 22.92 6.27
CA GLN A 269 -5.72 24.11 6.83
C GLN A 269 -6.51 24.88 5.78
N ARG A 270 -6.02 25.00 4.53
CA ARG A 270 -6.77 25.65 3.42
C ARG A 270 -8.11 24.97 3.14
N HIS A 271 -8.20 23.68 3.40
CA HIS A 271 -9.40 22.87 3.16
C HIS A 271 -10.18 22.54 4.44
N SER A 272 -9.86 23.19 5.57
CA SER A 272 -10.50 22.98 6.89
C SER A 272 -10.42 21.51 7.37
N VAL A 273 -9.28 20.88 7.13
CA VAL A 273 -8.98 19.47 7.48
C VAL A 273 -8.06 19.41 8.69
#